data_a5cab5fd6c84590e4b0c87ddd57bc643
#
_entry.id   a5cab5fd6c84590e4b0c87ddd57bc643
#
_cell.length_a   1.000
_cell.length_b   1.000
_cell.length_c   1.000
_cell.angle_alpha   90.00
_cell.angle_beta   90.00
_cell.angle_gamma   90.00
#
_symmetry.space_group_name_H-M   'P 1'
#
loop_
_entity.id
_entity.type
_entity.pdbx_description
1 polymer ?
#
loop_
_entity_poly.entity_id
_entity_poly.type
_entity_poly.pdbx_seq_one_letter_code
_entity_poly.pdbx_strand_id
1 'polypeptide(L)'
;MVLTPPSKALWAAELPRAAWTVATWWRHRPALAAAPRGDGRTVMIVPGLFNTDRSTAVMRGYLNRIGYRTSGWGLGRNRGVRTVGVEAERLIARVESLAAAGPVTLIGVSLGGIMARLVAHRRPDLVRAVITVSSPYAGSPKATNVWRAFEWLTGERLDDPAVVLRSDAIAGPLPVPSTAIWSRSDGLVNGLICHDAAGHAVEVRSGHLGVQLKPEVLIAVAKTLAG
;
A
#
# COMPACT_ATOMS: atom_id res chain seq x y z
N MET A 1 7.51 -18.75 14.78
CA MET A 1 8.10 -17.60 15.53
C MET A 1 7.07 -16.49 15.56
N VAL A 2 6.66 -16.02 16.74
CA VAL A 2 5.69 -14.93 16.85
C VAL A 2 6.42 -13.61 16.55
N LEU A 3 6.04 -12.92 15.47
CA LEU A 3 6.62 -11.65 15.11
C LEU A 3 6.07 -10.56 16.04
N THR A 4 6.96 -9.68 16.52
CA THR A 4 6.65 -8.58 17.42
C THR A 4 6.61 -7.25 16.67
N PRO A 5 5.95 -6.21 17.23
CA PRO A 5 6.02 -4.87 16.69
C PRO A 5 7.46 -4.35 16.56
N PRO A 6 7.74 -3.40 15.67
CA PRO A 6 9.01 -2.71 15.58
C PRO A 6 9.43 -2.09 16.90
N SER A 7 10.75 -1.95 17.11
CA SER A 7 11.29 -1.35 18.34
C SER A 7 10.80 0.10 18.53
N LYS A 8 10.68 0.53 19.79
CA LYS A 8 10.31 1.92 20.12
C LYS A 8 11.29 2.95 19.54
N ALA A 9 12.56 2.57 19.37
CA ALA A 9 13.57 3.42 18.75
C ALA A 9 13.25 3.66 17.25
N LEU A 10 12.87 2.63 16.50
CA LEU A 10 12.42 2.78 15.12
C LEU A 10 11.14 3.61 15.03
N TRP A 11 10.20 3.39 15.93
CA TRP A 11 8.97 4.17 16.00
C TRP A 11 9.25 5.66 16.26
N ALA A 12 10.09 5.99 17.25
CA ALA A 12 10.47 7.38 17.55
C ALA A 12 11.22 8.06 16.40
N ALA A 13 11.96 7.28 15.60
CA ALA A 13 12.68 7.78 14.44
C ALA A 13 11.79 8.11 13.23
N GLU A 14 10.51 7.73 13.21
CA GLU A 14 9.63 7.92 12.06
C GLU A 14 9.47 9.39 11.65
N LEU A 15 9.16 10.29 12.60
CA LEU A 15 8.99 11.72 12.31
C LEU A 15 10.28 12.38 11.83
N PRO A 16 11.45 12.24 12.51
CA PRO A 16 12.70 12.78 12.02
C PRO A 16 13.07 12.27 10.61
N ARG A 17 12.83 10.98 10.33
CA ARG A 17 13.12 10.39 9.02
C ARG A 17 12.18 10.88 7.94
N ALA A 18 10.91 11.11 8.25
CA ALA A 18 9.96 11.72 7.33
C ALA A 18 10.38 13.17 7.00
N ALA A 19 10.73 13.97 7.99
CA ALA A 19 11.24 15.33 7.80
C ALA A 19 12.51 15.35 6.95
N TRP A 20 13.48 14.46 7.25
CA TRP A 20 14.71 14.32 6.47
C TRP A 20 14.43 13.96 5.00
N THR A 21 13.47 13.08 4.73
CA THR A 21 13.06 12.74 3.37
C THR A 21 12.59 13.97 2.60
N VAL A 22 11.76 14.81 3.21
CA VAL A 22 11.28 16.05 2.58
C VAL A 22 12.45 17.01 2.34
N ALA A 23 13.32 17.23 3.33
CA ALA A 23 14.46 18.13 3.24
C ALA A 23 15.47 17.72 2.17
N THR A 24 15.63 16.42 1.92
CA THR A 24 16.64 15.88 0.99
C THR A 24 16.04 15.38 -0.34
N TRP A 25 14.76 15.55 -0.55
CA TRP A 25 14.03 15.01 -1.70
C TRP A 25 14.63 15.43 -3.05
N TRP A 26 15.12 16.65 -3.17
CA TRP A 26 15.76 17.20 -4.37
C TRP A 26 17.01 16.42 -4.82
N ARG A 27 17.73 15.77 -3.89
CA ARG A 27 18.93 14.96 -4.17
C ARG A 27 18.62 13.72 -5.01
N HIS A 28 17.37 13.26 -4.98
CA HIS A 28 16.92 12.06 -5.69
C HIS A 28 16.33 12.35 -7.07
N ARG A 29 16.27 13.64 -7.48
CA ARG A 29 15.73 14.02 -8.79
C ARG A 29 16.35 13.28 -9.98
N PRO A 30 17.68 13.10 -10.07
CA PRO A 30 18.28 12.37 -11.18
C PRO A 30 17.81 10.91 -11.23
N ALA A 31 17.79 10.22 -10.10
CA ALA A 31 17.34 8.83 -10.02
C ALA A 31 15.85 8.67 -10.33
N LEU A 32 15.01 9.62 -9.88
CA LEU A 32 13.59 9.66 -10.22
C LEU A 32 13.37 9.91 -11.72
N ALA A 33 14.19 10.75 -12.35
CA ALA A 33 14.10 11.03 -13.78
C ALA A 33 14.58 9.85 -14.64
N ALA A 34 15.50 9.03 -14.13
CA ALA A 34 16.04 7.86 -14.81
C ALA A 34 15.14 6.61 -14.68
N ALA A 35 14.03 6.70 -13.96
CA ALA A 35 13.09 5.58 -13.82
C ALA A 35 12.46 5.21 -15.17
N PRO A 36 12.07 3.92 -15.36
CA PRO A 36 11.43 3.48 -16.58
C PRO A 36 10.18 4.30 -16.92
N ARG A 37 9.94 4.49 -18.22
CA ARG A 37 8.74 5.17 -18.71
C ARG A 37 7.53 4.24 -18.64
N GLY A 38 6.38 4.81 -18.36
CA GLY A 38 5.09 4.10 -18.35
C GLY A 38 4.53 3.94 -19.78
N ASP A 39 3.61 3.02 -19.91
CA ASP A 39 2.91 2.62 -21.15
C ASP A 39 1.49 3.20 -21.27
N GLY A 40 1.13 4.17 -20.43
CA GLY A 40 -0.20 4.77 -20.43
C GLY A 40 -1.29 3.97 -19.72
N ARG A 41 -0.96 2.81 -19.10
CA ARG A 41 -1.94 2.01 -18.37
C ARG A 41 -2.53 2.77 -17.17
N THR A 42 -3.75 2.37 -16.80
CA THR A 42 -4.45 2.96 -15.64
C THR A 42 -3.90 2.38 -14.33
N VAL A 43 -3.56 3.26 -13.40
CA VAL A 43 -3.07 2.93 -12.06
C VAL A 43 -3.92 3.66 -11.04
N MET A 44 -4.53 2.94 -10.10
CA MET A 44 -5.24 3.54 -8.98
C MET A 44 -4.43 3.39 -7.69
N ILE A 45 -4.34 4.48 -6.90
CA ILE A 45 -3.62 4.44 -5.63
C ILE A 45 -4.61 4.50 -4.47
N VAL A 46 -4.56 3.49 -3.60
CA VAL A 46 -5.40 3.36 -2.41
C VAL A 46 -4.61 3.83 -1.19
N PRO A 47 -5.08 4.87 -0.48
CA PRO A 47 -4.36 5.45 0.64
C PRO A 47 -4.43 4.57 1.90
N GLY A 48 -3.46 4.75 2.81
CA GLY A 48 -3.45 4.13 4.13
C GLY A 48 -4.56 4.63 5.06
N LEU A 49 -4.62 4.03 6.25
CA LEU A 49 -5.58 4.39 7.31
C LEU A 49 -5.56 5.89 7.58
N PHE A 50 -6.74 6.50 7.71
CA PHE A 50 -6.96 7.94 7.95
C PHE A 50 -6.46 8.89 6.86
N ASN A 51 -5.82 8.39 5.83
CA ASN A 51 -5.36 9.19 4.70
C ASN A 51 -6.48 9.40 3.65
N THR A 52 -6.23 10.34 2.77
CA THR A 52 -7.08 10.67 1.62
C THR A 52 -6.23 10.70 0.35
N ASP A 53 -6.81 10.95 -0.80
CA ASP A 53 -6.09 11.15 -2.07
C ASP A 53 -4.99 12.21 -2.00
N ARG A 54 -5.08 13.16 -1.07
CA ARG A 54 -4.03 14.18 -0.88
C ARG A 54 -2.70 13.56 -0.46
N SER A 55 -2.74 12.51 0.38
CA SER A 55 -1.52 11.84 0.83
C SER A 55 -0.76 11.13 -0.30
N THR A 56 -1.46 10.70 -1.35
CA THR A 56 -0.89 9.99 -2.50
C THR A 56 -0.62 10.90 -3.70
N ALA A 57 -0.86 12.21 -3.58
CA ALA A 57 -0.75 13.15 -4.69
C ALA A 57 0.64 13.21 -5.32
N VAL A 58 1.70 13.14 -4.50
CA VAL A 58 3.09 13.13 -4.98
C VAL A 58 3.37 11.89 -5.80
N MET A 59 2.98 10.70 -5.31
CA MET A 59 3.14 9.44 -6.04
C MET A 59 2.35 9.48 -7.35
N ARG A 60 1.09 9.93 -7.34
CA ARG A 60 0.30 10.09 -8.57
C ARG A 60 0.95 11.06 -9.56
N GLY A 61 1.37 12.22 -9.07
CA GLY A 61 2.05 13.22 -9.92
C GLY A 61 3.34 12.70 -10.52
N TYR A 62 4.11 11.92 -9.77
CA TYR A 62 5.33 11.28 -10.27
C TYR A 62 5.01 10.23 -11.34
N LEU A 63 4.09 9.32 -11.09
CA LEU A 63 3.71 8.26 -12.04
C LEU A 63 3.08 8.85 -13.32
N ASN A 64 2.27 9.90 -13.21
CA ASN A 64 1.76 10.61 -14.40
C ASN A 64 2.90 11.21 -15.23
N ARG A 65 3.90 11.80 -14.57
CA ARG A 65 5.06 12.41 -15.26
C ARG A 65 5.88 11.38 -16.04
N ILE A 66 5.99 10.17 -15.53
CA ILE A 66 6.72 9.10 -16.23
C ILE A 66 5.85 8.33 -17.24
N GLY A 67 4.54 8.66 -17.37
CA GLY A 67 3.72 8.18 -18.47
C GLY A 67 2.58 7.22 -18.13
N TYR A 68 2.25 7.02 -16.84
CA TYR A 68 1.05 6.27 -16.43
C TYR A 68 -0.18 7.19 -16.32
N ARG A 69 -1.37 6.65 -16.42
CA ARG A 69 -2.62 7.36 -16.11
C ARG A 69 -3.05 7.04 -14.69
N THR A 70 -2.77 7.93 -13.73
CA THR A 70 -3.07 7.65 -12.33
C THR A 70 -4.41 8.23 -11.88
N SER A 71 -5.09 7.49 -11.02
CA SER A 71 -6.29 7.93 -10.32
C SER A 71 -6.11 7.80 -8.81
N GLY A 72 -6.74 8.69 -8.06
CA GLY A 72 -7.00 8.46 -6.65
C GLY A 72 -8.19 7.51 -6.46
N TRP A 73 -8.37 7.03 -5.24
CA TRP A 73 -9.47 6.13 -4.93
C TRP A 73 -10.84 6.82 -4.88
N GLY A 74 -10.90 8.13 -4.60
CA GLY A 74 -12.13 8.93 -4.69
C GLY A 74 -13.12 8.76 -3.54
N LEU A 75 -12.79 7.98 -2.49
CA LEU A 75 -13.70 7.62 -1.40
C LEU A 75 -13.48 8.47 -0.12
N GLY A 76 -12.72 9.56 -0.23
CA GLY A 76 -12.46 10.47 0.90
C GLY A 76 -11.43 9.91 1.88
N ARG A 77 -11.74 9.96 3.19
CA ARG A 77 -10.83 9.49 4.24
C ARG A 77 -10.99 7.99 4.46
N ASN A 78 -9.87 7.25 4.41
CA ASN A 78 -9.86 5.82 4.65
C ASN A 78 -10.08 5.48 6.14
N ARG A 79 -11.24 4.96 6.46
CA ARG A 79 -11.63 4.47 7.80
C ARG A 79 -11.89 2.97 7.81
N GLY A 80 -11.14 2.22 6.99
CA GLY A 80 -11.35 0.78 6.90
C GLY A 80 -12.70 0.44 6.26
N VAL A 81 -13.30 -0.62 6.75
CA VAL A 81 -14.60 -1.12 6.29
C VAL A 81 -15.71 -0.07 6.35
N ARG A 82 -15.62 0.89 7.27
CA ARG A 82 -16.59 2.01 7.35
C ARG A 82 -16.60 2.87 6.07
N THR A 83 -15.49 2.91 5.33
CA THR A 83 -15.41 3.65 4.08
C THR A 83 -15.75 2.78 2.87
N VAL A 84 -15.23 1.55 2.82
CA VAL A 84 -15.30 0.74 1.60
C VAL A 84 -16.40 -0.32 1.62
N GLY A 85 -16.99 -0.61 2.79
CA GLY A 85 -17.86 -1.77 3.02
C GLY A 85 -17.05 -2.99 3.47
N VAL A 86 -17.73 -4.00 4.04
CA VAL A 86 -17.09 -5.22 4.58
C VAL A 86 -16.42 -6.03 3.46
N GLU A 87 -17.06 -6.11 2.31
CA GLU A 87 -16.58 -6.80 1.10
C GLU A 87 -15.93 -5.83 0.10
N ALA A 88 -15.57 -4.62 0.55
CA ALA A 88 -14.98 -3.54 -0.26
C ALA A 88 -15.88 -3.08 -1.45
N GLU A 89 -17.20 -3.14 -1.33
CA GLU A 89 -18.16 -2.92 -2.41
C GLU A 89 -17.96 -1.55 -3.08
N ARG A 90 -17.74 -0.50 -2.26
CA ARG A 90 -17.52 0.86 -2.79
C ARG A 90 -16.19 0.99 -3.52
N LEU A 91 -15.17 0.27 -3.05
CA LEU A 91 -13.86 0.26 -3.70
C LEU A 91 -13.91 -0.54 -5.00
N ILE A 92 -14.62 -1.68 -5.02
CA ILE A 92 -14.86 -2.48 -6.23
C ILE A 92 -15.58 -1.63 -7.28
N ALA A 93 -16.69 -0.96 -6.92
CA ALA A 93 -17.41 -0.07 -7.84
C ALA A 93 -16.51 1.05 -8.40
N ARG A 94 -15.59 1.57 -7.57
CA ARG A 94 -14.62 2.58 -8.03
C ARG A 94 -13.61 1.99 -9.02
N VAL A 95 -13.07 0.79 -8.76
CA VAL A 95 -12.16 0.09 -9.70
C VAL A 95 -12.88 -0.20 -11.01
N GLU A 96 -14.11 -0.69 -10.94
CA GLU A 96 -14.96 -0.98 -12.10
C GLU A 96 -15.16 0.26 -12.99
N SER A 97 -15.42 1.43 -12.38
CA SER A 97 -15.52 2.69 -13.11
C SER A 97 -14.25 3.09 -13.86
N LEU A 98 -13.08 2.61 -13.43
CA LEU A 98 -11.78 2.88 -14.06
C LEU A 98 -11.38 1.80 -15.07
N ALA A 99 -11.96 0.61 -14.95
CA ALA A 99 -11.62 -0.54 -15.77
C ALA A 99 -12.29 -0.57 -17.15
N ALA A 100 -13.08 0.46 -17.50
CA ALA A 100 -13.75 0.54 -18.80
C ALA A 100 -12.79 0.45 -20.01
N ALA A 101 -11.52 0.84 -19.84
CA ALA A 101 -10.47 0.74 -20.86
C ALA A 101 -9.51 -0.44 -20.64
N GLY A 102 -9.85 -1.38 -19.75
CA GLY A 102 -9.06 -2.55 -19.40
C GLY A 102 -8.69 -2.61 -17.91
N PRO A 103 -8.14 -3.76 -17.45
CA PRO A 103 -7.85 -3.96 -16.03
C PRO A 103 -6.89 -2.93 -15.45
N VAL A 104 -7.15 -2.55 -14.19
CA VAL A 104 -6.45 -1.48 -13.45
C VAL A 104 -5.32 -2.05 -12.60
N THR A 105 -4.15 -1.44 -12.60
CA THR A 105 -3.12 -1.76 -11.59
C THR A 105 -3.45 -1.03 -10.30
N LEU A 106 -3.50 -1.76 -9.19
CA LEU A 106 -3.78 -1.22 -7.86
C LEU A 106 -2.48 -1.05 -7.08
N ILE A 107 -2.21 0.16 -6.59
CA ILE A 107 -1.12 0.42 -5.64
C ILE A 107 -1.76 0.75 -4.30
N GLY A 108 -1.54 -0.09 -3.29
CA GLY A 108 -2.10 0.14 -1.96
C GLY A 108 -1.02 0.45 -0.92
N VAL A 109 -1.20 1.54 -0.18
CA VAL A 109 -0.28 1.95 0.89
C VAL A 109 -0.84 1.50 2.23
N SER A 110 -0.06 0.77 3.02
CA SER A 110 -0.45 0.31 4.35
C SER A 110 -1.81 -0.42 4.30
N LEU A 111 -2.83 0.02 5.05
CA LEU A 111 -4.20 -0.54 4.97
C LEU A 111 -4.75 -0.57 3.53
N GLY A 112 -4.38 0.40 2.70
CA GLY A 112 -4.79 0.44 1.29
C GLY A 112 -4.31 -0.77 0.49
N GLY A 113 -3.17 -1.37 0.85
CA GLY A 113 -2.68 -2.57 0.19
C GLY A 113 -3.48 -3.82 0.58
N ILE A 114 -3.94 -3.91 1.82
CA ILE A 114 -4.86 -4.96 2.27
C ILE A 114 -6.17 -4.88 1.48
N MET A 115 -6.70 -3.65 1.30
CA MET A 115 -7.90 -3.42 0.50
C MET A 115 -7.71 -3.73 -0.98
N ALA A 116 -6.56 -3.36 -1.56
CA ALA A 116 -6.24 -3.69 -2.95
C ALA A 116 -6.18 -5.21 -3.18
N ARG A 117 -5.61 -5.96 -2.22
CA ARG A 117 -5.61 -7.43 -2.26
C ARG A 117 -7.02 -8.00 -2.16
N LEU A 118 -7.87 -7.47 -1.27
CA LEU A 118 -9.27 -7.89 -1.16
C LEU A 118 -10.02 -7.70 -2.50
N VAL A 119 -9.85 -6.55 -3.16
CA VAL A 119 -10.44 -6.33 -4.49
C VAL A 119 -9.93 -7.35 -5.51
N ALA A 120 -8.62 -7.64 -5.53
CA ALA A 120 -8.04 -8.59 -6.47
C ALA A 120 -8.51 -10.04 -6.24
N HIS A 121 -8.80 -10.43 -4.99
CA HIS A 121 -9.43 -11.72 -4.69
C HIS A 121 -10.89 -11.79 -5.17
N ARG A 122 -11.64 -10.70 -4.99
CA ARG A 122 -13.08 -10.65 -5.33
C ARG A 122 -13.35 -10.44 -6.81
N ARG A 123 -12.54 -9.60 -7.46
CA ARG A 123 -12.74 -9.18 -8.86
C ARG A 123 -11.40 -9.15 -9.60
N PRO A 124 -10.77 -10.33 -9.79
CA PRO A 124 -9.52 -10.42 -10.55
C PRO A 124 -9.64 -9.95 -11.99
N ASP A 125 -10.83 -10.04 -12.57
CA ASP A 125 -11.15 -9.55 -13.91
C ASP A 125 -10.93 -8.03 -14.07
N LEU A 126 -11.08 -7.26 -12.99
CA LEU A 126 -10.88 -5.81 -12.99
C LEU A 126 -9.43 -5.40 -12.70
N VAL A 127 -8.60 -6.32 -12.20
CA VAL A 127 -7.27 -6.00 -11.66
C VAL A 127 -6.17 -6.60 -12.51
N ARG A 128 -5.31 -5.75 -13.06
CA ARG A 128 -4.12 -6.17 -13.82
C ARG A 128 -3.01 -6.71 -12.93
N ALA A 129 -2.74 -6.01 -11.83
CA ALA A 129 -1.70 -6.34 -10.86
C ALA A 129 -1.93 -5.58 -9.55
N VAL A 130 -1.34 -6.06 -8.46
CA VAL A 130 -1.35 -5.38 -7.16
C VAL A 130 0.09 -5.08 -6.73
N ILE A 131 0.33 -3.82 -6.33
CA ILE A 131 1.57 -3.42 -5.65
C ILE A 131 1.20 -2.96 -4.24
N THR A 132 1.69 -3.65 -3.22
CA THR A 132 1.51 -3.24 -1.84
C THR A 132 2.74 -2.49 -1.34
N VAL A 133 2.53 -1.42 -0.56
CA VAL A 133 3.61 -0.60 0.01
C VAL A 133 3.43 -0.56 1.53
N SER A 134 4.37 -1.16 2.27
CA SER A 134 4.35 -1.26 3.74
C SER A 134 2.99 -1.75 4.29
N SER A 135 2.42 -2.77 3.67
CA SER A 135 1.07 -3.29 3.97
C SER A 135 1.15 -4.60 4.75
N PRO A 136 0.67 -4.67 6.00
CA PRO A 136 0.78 -5.84 6.87
C PRO A 136 -0.30 -6.89 6.56
N TYR A 137 -0.18 -7.65 5.46
CA TYR A 137 -1.16 -8.64 5.04
C TYR A 137 -0.74 -10.10 5.30
N ALA A 138 0.57 -10.36 5.52
CA ALA A 138 1.12 -11.72 5.55
C ALA A 138 1.45 -12.21 6.98
N GLY A 139 0.71 -11.74 7.98
CA GLY A 139 0.95 -12.17 9.36
C GLY A 139 0.05 -11.48 10.36
N SER A 140 0.33 -11.67 11.67
CA SER A 140 -0.50 -11.09 12.71
C SER A 140 -0.49 -9.56 12.67
N PRO A 141 -1.65 -8.89 12.55
CA PRO A 141 -1.75 -7.44 12.63
C PRO A 141 -1.24 -6.86 13.96
N LYS A 142 -1.14 -7.69 15.01
CA LYS A 142 -0.57 -7.32 16.31
C LYS A 142 0.96 -7.10 16.25
N ALA A 143 1.63 -7.50 15.17
CA ALA A 143 3.03 -7.15 14.90
C ALA A 143 3.20 -5.73 14.35
N THR A 144 2.30 -4.82 14.68
CA THR A 144 2.37 -3.39 14.35
C THR A 144 2.26 -2.53 15.60
N ASN A 145 2.92 -1.36 15.62
CA ASN A 145 2.77 -0.39 16.71
C ASN A 145 1.42 0.36 16.68
N VAL A 146 0.58 0.13 15.66
CA VAL A 146 -0.67 0.88 15.43
C VAL A 146 -1.93 0.02 15.55
N TRP A 147 -1.83 -1.25 15.92
CA TRP A 147 -2.97 -2.16 15.93
C TRP A 147 -4.12 -1.70 16.84
N ARG A 148 -3.84 -1.13 18.04
CA ARG A 148 -4.88 -0.60 18.93
C ARG A 148 -5.57 0.63 18.34
N ALA A 149 -4.80 1.50 17.67
CA ALA A 149 -5.35 2.65 16.96
C ALA A 149 -6.23 2.17 15.80
N PHE A 150 -5.83 1.13 15.08
CA PHE A 150 -6.64 0.51 14.03
C PHE A 150 -8.00 0.05 14.58
N GLU A 151 -8.04 -0.74 15.65
CA GLU A 151 -9.30 -1.23 16.26
C GLU A 151 -10.21 -0.06 16.68
N TRP A 152 -9.62 0.94 17.34
CA TRP A 152 -10.38 2.12 17.77
C TRP A 152 -10.96 2.92 16.60
N LEU A 153 -10.19 3.09 15.54
CA LEU A 153 -10.56 3.92 14.40
C LEU A 153 -11.52 3.24 13.42
N THR A 154 -11.36 1.95 13.21
CA THR A 154 -12.20 1.17 12.28
C THR A 154 -13.41 0.57 12.96
N GLY A 155 -13.31 0.30 14.28
CA GLY A 155 -14.29 -0.46 15.06
C GLY A 155 -14.19 -1.97 14.84
N GLU A 156 -13.20 -2.45 14.07
CA GLU A 156 -12.94 -3.87 13.87
C GLU A 156 -12.02 -4.39 14.98
N ARG A 157 -12.35 -5.54 15.55
CA ARG A 157 -11.50 -6.23 16.51
C ARG A 157 -10.65 -7.27 15.78
N LEU A 158 -9.34 -7.21 15.97
CA LEU A 158 -8.39 -8.13 15.30
C LEU A 158 -8.49 -9.57 15.78
N ASP A 159 -9.14 -9.81 16.92
CA ASP A 159 -9.42 -11.14 17.48
C ASP A 159 -10.82 -11.67 17.12
N ASP A 160 -11.64 -10.90 16.40
CA ASP A 160 -12.93 -11.36 15.89
C ASP A 160 -12.70 -12.46 14.84
N PRO A 161 -13.36 -13.64 14.99
CA PRO A 161 -13.19 -14.75 14.04
C PRO A 161 -13.46 -14.37 12.57
N ALA A 162 -14.43 -13.50 12.32
CA ALA A 162 -14.73 -13.04 10.96
C ALA A 162 -13.62 -12.16 10.39
N VAL A 163 -12.98 -11.32 11.24
CA VAL A 163 -11.83 -10.50 10.84
C VAL A 163 -10.61 -11.36 10.60
N VAL A 164 -10.36 -12.37 11.45
CA VAL A 164 -9.25 -13.32 11.28
C VAL A 164 -9.42 -14.09 9.96
N LEU A 165 -10.59 -14.71 9.73
CA LEU A 165 -10.87 -15.45 8.51
C LEU A 165 -10.69 -14.60 7.24
N ARG A 166 -11.17 -13.35 7.27
CA ARG A 166 -10.98 -12.41 6.15
C ARG A 166 -9.51 -12.06 5.96
N SER A 167 -8.76 -11.85 7.04
CA SER A 167 -7.32 -11.55 6.98
C SER A 167 -6.53 -12.71 6.37
N ASP A 168 -6.83 -13.95 6.77
CA ASP A 168 -6.20 -15.15 6.23
C ASP A 168 -6.52 -15.31 4.72
N ALA A 169 -7.75 -15.06 4.31
CA ALA A 169 -8.13 -15.09 2.90
C ALA A 169 -7.37 -14.01 2.09
N ILE A 170 -7.21 -12.81 2.63
CA ILE A 170 -6.46 -11.72 1.99
C ILE A 170 -4.96 -12.02 1.91
N ALA A 171 -4.41 -12.74 2.90
CA ALA A 171 -3.00 -13.14 2.93
C ALA A 171 -2.66 -14.18 1.85
N GLY A 172 -3.63 -14.95 1.39
CA GLY A 172 -3.45 -15.99 0.38
C GLY A 172 -2.88 -15.49 -0.96
N PRO A 173 -2.39 -16.39 -1.81
CA PRO A 173 -1.89 -16.03 -3.15
C PRO A 173 -2.94 -15.31 -3.97
N LEU A 174 -2.55 -14.24 -4.64
CA LEU A 174 -3.46 -13.51 -5.53
C LEU A 174 -3.59 -14.22 -6.89
N PRO A 175 -4.78 -14.19 -7.52
CA PRO A 175 -4.97 -14.70 -8.88
C PRO A 175 -4.39 -13.78 -9.97
N VAL A 176 -3.77 -12.67 -9.57
CA VAL A 176 -3.12 -11.68 -10.44
C VAL A 176 -1.69 -11.42 -9.96
N PRO A 177 -0.78 -10.93 -10.83
CA PRO A 177 0.57 -10.56 -10.42
C PRO A 177 0.58 -9.62 -9.21
N SER A 178 1.42 -9.90 -8.23
CA SER A 178 1.55 -9.07 -7.05
C SER A 178 3.00 -8.84 -6.64
N THR A 179 3.29 -7.64 -6.15
CA THR A 179 4.61 -7.27 -5.62
C THR A 179 4.44 -6.52 -4.30
N ALA A 180 5.18 -6.94 -3.30
CA ALA A 180 5.23 -6.27 -2.01
C ALA A 180 6.47 -5.38 -1.92
N ILE A 181 6.30 -4.08 -1.74
CA ILE A 181 7.40 -3.14 -1.42
C ILE A 181 7.38 -2.93 0.09
N TRP A 182 8.46 -3.30 0.76
CA TRP A 182 8.52 -3.36 2.21
C TRP A 182 9.86 -2.89 2.78
N SER A 183 9.95 -2.70 4.09
CA SER A 183 11.19 -2.24 4.74
C SER A 183 11.38 -2.85 6.13
N ARG A 184 12.58 -3.33 6.41
CA ARG A 184 12.99 -3.73 7.79
C ARG A 184 13.05 -2.54 8.74
N SER A 185 13.23 -1.35 8.22
CA SER A 185 13.39 -0.13 9.01
C SER A 185 12.07 0.63 9.22
N ASP A 186 10.93 0.05 8.84
CA ASP A 186 9.60 0.58 9.15
C ASP A 186 9.37 0.54 10.67
N GLY A 187 9.03 1.68 11.26
CA GLY A 187 8.84 1.81 12.71
C GLY A 187 7.40 1.58 13.18
N LEU A 188 6.43 1.49 12.28
CA LEU A 188 5.04 1.26 12.61
C LEU A 188 4.62 -0.20 12.37
N VAL A 189 5.11 -0.79 11.30
CA VAL A 189 4.74 -2.13 10.83
C VAL A 189 5.99 -3.00 10.77
N ASN A 190 5.94 -4.20 11.32
CA ASN A 190 7.02 -5.16 11.12
C ASN A 190 7.07 -5.54 9.64
N GLY A 191 8.17 -5.22 8.95
CA GLY A 191 8.30 -5.43 7.51
C GLY A 191 8.11 -6.88 7.08
N LEU A 192 8.41 -7.85 7.96
CA LEU A 192 8.26 -9.27 7.66
C LEU A 192 6.81 -9.74 7.51
N ILE A 193 5.83 -8.95 7.95
CA ILE A 193 4.41 -9.23 7.70
C ILE A 193 3.85 -8.47 6.49
N CYS A 194 4.72 -7.76 5.75
CA CYS A 194 4.32 -7.04 4.54
C CYS A 194 4.50 -7.85 3.25
N HIS A 195 5.05 -9.04 3.32
CA HIS A 195 5.25 -9.94 2.19
C HIS A 195 5.14 -11.40 2.63
N ASP A 196 4.76 -12.27 1.74
CA ASP A 196 4.84 -13.71 1.91
C ASP A 196 6.10 -14.28 1.24
N ALA A 197 6.48 -15.49 1.62
CA ALA A 197 7.71 -16.13 1.11
C ALA A 197 7.60 -16.59 -0.35
N ALA A 198 6.38 -16.73 -0.87
CA ALA A 198 6.11 -17.19 -2.24
C ALA A 198 5.88 -16.02 -3.21
N GLY A 199 5.61 -14.81 -2.68
CA GLY A 199 5.33 -13.62 -3.48
C GLY A 199 6.59 -12.87 -3.91
N HIS A 200 6.47 -12.07 -4.97
CA HIS A 200 7.52 -11.14 -5.36
C HIS A 200 7.62 -9.99 -4.35
N ALA A 201 8.80 -9.76 -3.80
CA ALA A 201 9.03 -8.77 -2.76
C ALA A 201 10.26 -7.89 -3.07
N VAL A 202 10.12 -6.59 -2.86
CA VAL A 202 11.18 -5.60 -3.04
C VAL A 202 11.45 -4.91 -1.70
N GLU A 203 12.61 -5.18 -1.12
CA GLU A 203 13.03 -4.49 0.10
C GLU A 203 13.56 -3.09 -0.24
N VAL A 204 13.09 -2.08 0.49
CA VAL A 204 13.57 -0.70 0.42
C VAL A 204 13.95 -0.20 1.80
N ARG A 205 14.82 0.80 1.89
CA ARG A 205 15.13 1.44 3.17
C ARG A 205 14.18 2.61 3.42
N SER A 206 13.08 2.38 4.14
CA SER A 206 12.03 3.37 4.37
C SER A 206 11.49 3.29 5.80
N GLY A 207 11.02 4.43 6.35
CA GLY A 207 10.06 4.44 7.46
C GLY A 207 8.63 4.34 6.91
N HIS A 208 7.65 4.22 7.81
CA HIS A 208 6.23 4.13 7.47
C HIS A 208 5.62 5.49 7.15
N LEU A 209 5.93 6.50 7.99
CA LEU A 209 5.37 7.84 7.82
C LEU A 209 5.86 8.48 6.53
N GLY A 210 4.91 8.85 5.68
CA GLY A 210 5.20 9.43 4.38
C GLY A 210 5.85 8.46 3.39
N VAL A 211 5.69 7.15 3.57
CA VAL A 211 6.28 6.11 2.71
C VAL A 211 5.98 6.35 1.23
N GLN A 212 4.79 6.83 0.89
CA GLN A 212 4.37 7.18 -0.47
C GLN A 212 5.06 8.43 -1.05
N LEU A 213 5.84 9.15 -0.24
CA LEU A 213 6.61 10.32 -0.66
C LEU A 213 8.10 9.99 -0.87
N LYS A 214 8.54 8.81 -0.43
CA LYS A 214 9.96 8.45 -0.41
C LYS A 214 10.45 8.11 -1.81
N PRO A 215 11.55 8.75 -2.27
CA PRO A 215 12.10 8.52 -3.61
C PRO A 215 12.42 7.06 -3.90
N GLU A 216 12.96 6.32 -2.91
CA GLU A 216 13.28 4.90 -3.05
C GLU A 216 12.04 4.06 -3.31
N VAL A 217 10.93 4.39 -2.65
CA VAL A 217 9.63 3.74 -2.86
C VAL A 217 9.05 4.09 -4.23
N LEU A 218 9.11 5.38 -4.62
CA LEU A 218 8.63 5.83 -5.93
C LEU A 218 9.38 5.14 -7.07
N ILE A 219 10.71 5.00 -6.94
CA ILE A 219 11.56 4.30 -7.92
C ILE A 219 11.24 2.81 -7.94
N ALA A 220 11.07 2.17 -6.77
CA ALA A 220 10.70 0.76 -6.69
C ALA A 220 9.33 0.51 -7.35
N VAL A 221 8.33 1.36 -7.08
CA VAL A 221 7.02 1.30 -7.74
C VAL A 221 7.16 1.43 -9.26
N ALA A 222 7.93 2.42 -9.75
CA ALA A 222 8.11 2.64 -11.18
C ALA A 222 8.79 1.44 -11.86
N LYS A 223 9.81 0.84 -11.24
CA LYS A 223 10.47 -0.38 -11.73
C LYS A 223 9.52 -1.58 -11.75
N THR A 224 8.74 -1.79 -10.70
CA THR A 224 7.75 -2.87 -10.63
C THR A 224 6.65 -2.71 -11.69
N LEU A 225 6.25 -1.48 -11.97
CA LEU A 225 5.26 -1.22 -13.04
C LEU A 225 5.82 -1.49 -14.44
N ALA A 226 7.11 -1.39 -14.65
CA ALA A 226 7.74 -1.55 -15.97
C ALA A 226 8.11 -3.00 -16.31
N GLY A 227 8.33 -3.84 -15.30
CA GLY A 227 8.68 -5.25 -15.43
C GLY A 227 7.57 -6.17 -15.17
#